data_10e7771fe69765f6881001b4ed07414e
#
_entry.id   10e7771fe69765f6881001b4ed07414e
#
_cell.length_a   1.000
_cell.length_b   1.000
_cell.length_c   1.000
_cell.angle_alpha   90.00
_cell.angle_beta   90.00
_cell.angle_gamma   90.00
#
_symmetry.space_group_name_H-M   'P 1'
#
loop_
_entity.id
_entity.type
_entity.pdbx_description
1 polymer ?
#
loop_
_entity_poly.entity_id
_entity_poly.type
_entity_poly.pdbx_seq_one_letter_code
_entity_poly.pdbx_strand_id
1 'polypeptide(L)'
;MAVGLLLAWALVADPVVLVAGVVPLAAVCLLRVLRTFPAIAREVGRSSLVRAMMRARGYELALAVACGAAYVLALTTQGLLHYNGGYRVHSVGYQLSPPTQWPQHMWVTIQGWLAMFGAWPWGSAADNFFAVMHMTGVGLVAWAMWLVARRFFRYPSLVDQVLLTGIVCNVALYVPSALANATALNAREYAIALPYGAVLAGRTLGRGLWFSLPEWATWAYGPARAGRVRLALPALAAVSGCYLASLGYTAAQPAAPPANHQLTTWLTAHHLTYGISGYWQSSIVTVDSQGKIALRAVYPWNLRRDWWESKRSWYSPGTHTATFLVTQNQSGFFNYWQPFISPASTFGQPFTTYQVGPYTVYVWSRNLLSSG
;
A
#
# COMPACT_ATOMS: atom_id res chain seq x y z
N MET A 1 -8.62 6.62 22.43
CA MET A 1 -7.37 7.39 22.30
C MET A 1 -6.29 6.61 21.53
N ALA A 2 -5.91 5.39 21.91
CA ALA A 2 -4.87 4.61 21.22
C ALA A 2 -5.08 4.44 19.71
N VAL A 3 -6.30 4.10 19.27
CA VAL A 3 -6.63 3.94 17.84
C VAL A 3 -6.39 5.24 17.07
N GLY A 4 -6.79 6.40 17.62
CA GLY A 4 -6.57 7.69 16.97
C GLY A 4 -5.09 8.04 16.81
N LEU A 5 -4.27 7.76 17.83
CA LEU A 5 -2.82 7.98 17.77
C LEU A 5 -2.14 7.06 16.75
N LEU A 6 -2.52 5.78 16.71
CA LEU A 6 -2.00 4.82 15.72
C LEU A 6 -2.37 5.25 14.29
N LEU A 7 -3.61 5.67 14.07
CA LEU A 7 -4.05 6.17 12.76
C LEU A 7 -3.33 7.46 12.37
N ALA A 8 -3.14 8.39 13.31
CA ALA A 8 -2.38 9.62 13.05
C ALA A 8 -0.93 9.32 12.67
N TRP A 9 -0.27 8.43 13.42
CA TRP A 9 1.09 7.99 13.12
C TRP A 9 1.19 7.37 11.73
N ALA A 10 0.28 6.44 11.40
CA ALA A 10 0.26 5.77 10.11
C ALA A 10 -0.02 6.76 8.95
N LEU A 11 -0.93 7.75 9.14
CA LEU A 11 -1.21 8.80 8.16
C LEU A 11 -0.03 9.75 7.91
N VAL A 12 0.81 9.99 8.92
CA VAL A 12 2.04 10.79 8.74
C VAL A 12 3.00 10.06 7.81
N ALA A 13 3.07 8.73 7.91
CA ALA A 13 3.95 7.90 7.09
C ALA A 13 3.40 7.68 5.68
N ASP A 14 2.09 7.40 5.54
CA ASP A 14 1.49 7.05 4.25
C ASP A 14 0.02 7.55 4.15
N PRO A 15 -0.29 8.44 3.20
CA PRO A 15 -1.65 8.92 2.95
C PRO A 15 -2.64 7.83 2.52
N VAL A 16 -2.19 6.68 2.00
CA VAL A 16 -3.06 5.54 1.65
C VAL A 16 -3.87 5.05 2.85
N VAL A 17 -3.34 5.23 4.08
CA VAL A 17 -4.05 4.91 5.32
C VAL A 17 -5.36 5.70 5.47
N LEU A 18 -5.49 6.87 4.84
CA LEU A 18 -6.75 7.61 4.83
C LEU A 18 -7.87 6.78 4.19
N VAL A 19 -7.60 6.21 3.03
CA VAL A 19 -8.59 5.41 2.27
C VAL A 19 -8.73 4.00 2.82
N ALA A 20 -7.63 3.41 3.25
CA ALA A 20 -7.62 2.03 3.75
C ALA A 20 -8.17 1.89 5.18
N GLY A 21 -7.94 2.87 6.05
CA GLY A 21 -8.24 2.79 7.48
C GLY A 21 -9.22 3.84 7.98
N VAL A 22 -8.88 5.11 7.85
CA VAL A 22 -9.62 6.22 8.49
C VAL A 22 -11.02 6.37 7.92
N VAL A 23 -11.14 6.46 6.59
CA VAL A 23 -12.44 6.62 5.91
C VAL A 23 -13.35 5.41 6.13
N PRO A 24 -12.89 4.14 5.95
CA PRO A 24 -13.72 2.97 6.23
C PRO A 24 -14.20 2.89 7.68
N LEU A 25 -13.32 3.16 8.64
CA LEU A 25 -13.68 3.13 10.05
C LEU A 25 -14.72 4.21 10.38
N ALA A 26 -14.47 5.45 9.94
CA ALA A 26 -15.40 6.55 10.17
C ALA A 26 -16.76 6.29 9.48
N ALA A 27 -16.76 5.85 8.22
CA ALA A 27 -17.97 5.55 7.46
C ALA A 27 -18.82 4.46 8.12
N VAL A 28 -18.20 3.36 8.54
CA VAL A 28 -18.91 2.27 9.23
C VAL A 28 -19.46 2.75 10.57
N CYS A 29 -18.68 3.49 11.36
CA CYS A 29 -19.14 4.02 12.65
C CYS A 29 -20.34 4.97 12.44
N LEU A 30 -20.25 5.91 11.50
CA LEU A 30 -21.34 6.83 11.18
C LEU A 30 -22.58 6.09 10.65
N LEU A 31 -22.40 5.11 9.77
CA LEU A 31 -23.52 4.29 9.27
C LEU A 31 -24.26 3.57 10.42
N ARG A 32 -23.52 3.02 11.39
CA ARG A 32 -24.10 2.37 12.57
C ARG A 32 -24.88 3.35 13.43
N VAL A 33 -24.35 4.54 13.64
CA VAL A 33 -25.02 5.63 14.36
C VAL A 33 -26.29 6.06 13.65
N LEU A 34 -26.21 6.35 12.35
CA LEU A 34 -27.35 6.79 11.52
C LEU A 34 -28.48 5.77 11.49
N ARG A 35 -28.16 4.48 11.43
CA ARG A 35 -29.19 3.41 11.44
C ARG A 35 -29.91 3.28 12.78
N THR A 36 -29.24 3.58 13.87
CA THR A 36 -29.83 3.50 15.21
C THR A 36 -30.65 4.75 15.55
N PHE A 37 -30.30 5.89 14.93
CA PHE A 37 -30.91 7.19 15.19
C PHE A 37 -32.42 7.22 15.07
N PRO A 38 -33.08 6.69 13.98
CA PRO A 38 -34.55 6.77 13.84
C PRO A 38 -35.29 5.99 14.92
N ALA A 39 -34.76 4.87 15.39
CA ALA A 39 -35.38 4.09 16.46
C ALA A 39 -35.34 4.85 17.77
N ILE A 40 -34.17 5.38 18.15
CA ILE A 40 -34.01 6.15 19.39
C ILE A 40 -34.82 7.46 19.33
N ALA A 41 -34.85 8.14 18.17
CA ALA A 41 -35.59 9.40 18.03
C ALA A 41 -37.11 9.24 18.18
N ARG A 42 -37.66 8.05 17.90
CA ARG A 42 -39.08 7.76 18.11
C ARG A 42 -39.40 7.46 19.57
N GLU A 43 -38.44 6.88 20.32
CA GLU A 43 -38.67 6.42 21.70
C GLU A 43 -38.41 7.53 22.74
N VAL A 44 -37.57 8.51 22.37
CA VAL A 44 -37.02 9.46 23.34
C VAL A 44 -37.24 10.90 22.88
N GLY A 45 -37.71 11.76 23.78
CA GLY A 45 -37.89 13.19 23.50
C GLY A 45 -36.56 13.90 23.17
N ARG A 46 -36.64 15.05 22.47
CA ARG A 46 -35.46 15.79 21.98
C ARG A 46 -34.40 16.10 23.04
N SER A 47 -34.82 16.40 24.26
CA SER A 47 -33.92 16.75 25.38
C SER A 47 -33.05 15.59 25.88
N SER A 48 -33.45 14.34 25.65
CA SER A 48 -32.75 13.14 26.09
C SER A 48 -32.09 12.37 24.93
N LEU A 49 -32.33 12.80 23.70
CA LEU A 49 -31.83 12.13 22.47
C LEU A 49 -30.31 11.98 22.46
N VAL A 50 -29.55 13.04 22.74
CA VAL A 50 -28.08 12.99 22.78
C VAL A 50 -27.58 11.98 23.80
N ARG A 51 -28.17 11.98 25.02
CA ARG A 51 -27.79 11.04 26.07
C ARG A 51 -28.12 9.59 25.71
N ALA A 52 -29.25 9.36 25.07
CA ALA A 52 -29.64 8.03 24.58
C ALA A 52 -28.70 7.54 23.45
N MET A 53 -28.35 8.40 22.51
CA MET A 53 -27.39 8.09 21.45
C MET A 53 -25.98 7.79 22.02
N MET A 54 -25.50 8.57 22.98
CA MET A 54 -24.22 8.33 23.64
C MET A 54 -24.18 6.99 24.39
N ARG A 55 -25.28 6.61 25.02
CA ARG A 55 -25.38 5.29 25.67
C ARG A 55 -25.41 4.15 24.66
N ALA A 56 -26.12 4.33 23.55
CA ALA A 56 -26.32 3.27 22.56
C ALA A 56 -25.12 3.12 21.61
N ARG A 57 -24.44 4.21 21.24
CA ARG A 57 -23.42 4.27 20.18
C ARG A 57 -22.23 5.18 20.53
N GLY A 58 -21.97 5.43 21.80
CA GLY A 58 -20.87 6.28 22.23
C GLY A 58 -19.49 5.80 21.79
N TYR A 59 -19.31 4.47 21.73
CA TYR A 59 -18.07 3.88 21.23
C TYR A 59 -17.83 4.19 19.73
N GLU A 60 -18.85 4.00 18.88
CA GLU A 60 -18.76 4.31 17.46
C GLU A 60 -18.58 5.82 17.23
N LEU A 61 -19.26 6.66 17.98
CA LEU A 61 -19.06 8.12 17.93
C LEU A 61 -17.64 8.50 18.34
N ALA A 62 -17.12 7.93 19.42
CA ALA A 62 -15.75 8.18 19.87
C ALA A 62 -14.71 7.75 18.83
N LEU A 63 -14.94 6.61 18.13
CA LEU A 63 -14.06 6.18 17.04
C LEU A 63 -14.15 7.12 15.83
N ALA A 64 -15.34 7.58 15.45
CA ALA A 64 -15.49 8.54 14.34
C ALA A 64 -14.78 9.88 14.65
N VAL A 65 -14.92 10.38 15.87
CA VAL A 65 -14.20 11.57 16.34
C VAL A 65 -12.69 11.33 16.35
N ALA A 66 -12.24 10.16 16.81
CA ALA A 66 -10.83 9.78 16.81
C ALA A 66 -10.24 9.73 15.39
N CYS A 67 -11.01 9.29 14.39
CA CYS A 67 -10.62 9.34 12.98
C CYS A 67 -10.41 10.78 12.49
N GLY A 68 -11.34 11.70 12.79
CA GLY A 68 -11.19 13.11 12.45
C GLY A 68 -9.99 13.76 13.13
N ALA A 69 -9.83 13.50 14.45
CA ALA A 69 -8.70 14.00 15.22
C ALA A 69 -7.36 13.45 14.70
N ALA A 70 -7.31 12.16 14.32
CA ALA A 70 -6.13 11.54 13.74
C ALA A 70 -5.72 12.22 12.43
N TYR A 71 -6.67 12.53 11.57
CA TYR A 71 -6.43 13.22 10.31
C TYR A 71 -5.86 14.64 10.54
N VAL A 72 -6.49 15.43 11.42
CA VAL A 72 -6.01 16.78 11.76
C VAL A 72 -4.61 16.72 12.37
N LEU A 73 -4.37 15.78 13.29
CA LEU A 73 -3.06 15.61 13.93
C LEU A 73 -1.98 15.23 12.91
N ALA A 74 -2.31 14.34 11.96
CA ALA A 74 -1.37 13.95 10.89
C ALA A 74 -1.00 15.14 10.00
N LEU A 75 -1.99 15.92 9.54
CA LEU A 75 -1.75 17.12 8.73
C LEU A 75 -0.89 18.15 9.48
N THR A 76 -1.18 18.38 10.76
CA THR A 76 -0.40 19.31 11.60
C THR A 76 1.04 18.83 11.73
N THR A 77 1.24 17.53 12.02
CA THR A 77 2.57 16.94 12.16
C THR A 77 3.37 17.02 10.87
N GLN A 78 2.75 16.69 9.72
CA GLN A 78 3.39 16.83 8.41
C GLN A 78 3.76 18.27 8.11
N GLY A 79 2.87 19.24 8.45
CA GLY A 79 3.13 20.67 8.30
C GLY A 79 4.34 21.13 9.13
N LEU A 80 4.41 20.70 10.40
CA LEU A 80 5.54 20.99 11.28
C LEU A 80 6.85 20.37 10.80
N LEU A 81 6.82 19.12 10.35
CA LEU A 81 7.98 18.44 9.78
C LEU A 81 8.50 19.19 8.55
N HIS A 82 7.60 19.58 7.65
CA HIS A 82 7.96 20.34 6.46
C HIS A 82 8.52 21.73 6.79
N TYR A 83 7.89 22.45 7.72
CA TYR A 83 8.37 23.75 8.18
C TYR A 83 9.79 23.70 8.74
N ASN A 84 10.12 22.63 9.48
CA ASN A 84 11.46 22.40 10.01
C ASN A 84 12.44 21.78 8.99
N GLY A 85 12.12 21.80 7.69
CA GLY A 85 13.00 21.29 6.63
C GLY A 85 13.03 19.78 6.49
N GLY A 86 12.09 19.09 7.13
CA GLY A 86 11.86 17.66 6.96
C GLY A 86 11.21 17.31 5.61
N TYR A 87 10.90 16.02 5.43
CA TYR A 87 10.25 15.54 4.22
C TYR A 87 8.81 16.03 4.07
N ARG A 88 8.34 16.08 2.84
CA ARG A 88 6.92 16.27 2.52
C ARG A 88 6.42 15.02 1.81
N VAL A 89 5.39 14.41 2.36
CA VAL A 89 4.65 13.40 1.63
C VAL A 89 3.86 14.10 0.53
N HIS A 90 4.16 13.77 -0.72
CA HIS A 90 3.44 14.35 -1.85
C HIS A 90 2.03 13.74 -1.89
N SER A 91 1.01 14.58 -1.94
CA SER A 91 -0.31 14.09 -2.32
C SER A 91 -0.19 13.63 -3.77
N VAL A 92 -0.28 12.33 -4.00
CA VAL A 92 -0.50 11.82 -5.35
C VAL A 92 -1.81 12.44 -5.82
N GLY A 93 -1.73 13.39 -6.76
CA GLY A 93 -2.91 14.08 -7.26
C GLY A 93 -3.86 13.03 -7.84
N TYR A 94 -4.98 12.78 -7.15
CA TYR A 94 -5.97 11.83 -7.62
C TYR A 94 -6.59 12.38 -8.89
N GLN A 95 -6.26 11.77 -10.02
CA GLN A 95 -6.83 12.10 -11.31
C GLN A 95 -7.78 10.99 -11.73
N LEU A 96 -8.99 11.37 -12.11
CA LEU A 96 -9.96 10.44 -12.68
C LEU A 96 -9.59 10.15 -14.14
N SER A 97 -9.58 8.88 -14.50
CA SER A 97 -9.50 8.46 -15.89
C SER A 97 -10.86 8.53 -16.57
N PRO A 98 -10.90 8.67 -17.90
CA PRO A 98 -12.15 8.60 -18.65
C PRO A 98 -12.93 7.30 -18.36
N PRO A 99 -14.27 7.34 -18.20
CA PRO A 99 -15.09 6.15 -17.91
C PRO A 99 -14.93 5.01 -18.92
N THR A 100 -14.54 5.32 -20.15
CA THR A 100 -14.27 4.34 -21.22
C THR A 100 -13.09 3.41 -20.89
N GLN A 101 -12.18 3.83 -20.00
CA GLN A 101 -11.02 3.04 -19.57
C GLN A 101 -11.32 2.16 -18.33
N TRP A 102 -12.42 2.40 -17.61
CA TRP A 102 -12.73 1.67 -16.37
C TRP A 102 -12.86 0.15 -16.54
N PRO A 103 -13.43 -0.40 -17.64
CA PRO A 103 -13.44 -1.85 -17.84
C PRO A 103 -12.04 -2.45 -17.93
N GLN A 104 -11.11 -1.78 -18.63
CA GLN A 104 -9.71 -2.19 -18.69
C GLN A 104 -9.05 -2.09 -17.33
N HIS A 105 -9.27 -1.00 -16.59
CA HIS A 105 -8.76 -0.82 -15.22
C HIS A 105 -9.28 -1.89 -14.26
N MET A 106 -10.56 -2.28 -14.39
CA MET A 106 -11.12 -3.38 -13.60
C MET A 106 -10.40 -4.69 -13.91
N TRP A 107 -10.14 -4.98 -15.19
CA TRP A 107 -9.40 -6.18 -15.58
C TRP A 107 -7.97 -6.18 -15.00
N VAL A 108 -7.24 -5.07 -15.13
CA VAL A 108 -5.90 -4.91 -14.53
C VAL A 108 -5.96 -5.04 -13.00
N THR A 109 -7.02 -4.53 -12.36
CA THR A 109 -7.24 -4.69 -10.91
C THR A 109 -7.40 -6.15 -10.52
N ILE A 110 -8.17 -6.94 -11.29
CA ILE A 110 -8.33 -8.38 -11.07
C ILE A 110 -6.98 -9.10 -11.23
N GLN A 111 -6.23 -8.78 -12.27
CA GLN A 111 -4.90 -9.35 -12.50
C GLN A 111 -3.95 -9.04 -11.33
N GLY A 112 -3.91 -7.78 -10.91
CA GLY A 112 -3.11 -7.37 -9.76
C GLY A 112 -3.55 -8.01 -8.44
N TRP A 113 -4.87 -8.22 -8.25
CA TRP A 113 -5.38 -8.99 -7.12
C TRP A 113 -4.85 -10.42 -7.12
N LEU A 114 -4.96 -11.13 -8.25
CA LEU A 114 -4.42 -12.49 -8.38
C LEU A 114 -2.91 -12.52 -8.12
N ALA A 115 -2.17 -11.56 -8.69
CA ALA A 115 -0.73 -11.47 -8.50
C ALA A 115 -0.33 -11.24 -7.03
N MET A 116 -1.04 -10.37 -6.30
CA MET A 116 -0.79 -10.12 -4.88
C MET A 116 -1.00 -11.36 -4.00
N PHE A 117 -1.97 -12.21 -4.36
CA PHE A 117 -2.18 -13.48 -3.67
C PHE A 117 -1.26 -14.60 -4.17
N GLY A 118 -0.33 -14.32 -5.09
CA GLY A 118 0.50 -15.33 -5.74
C GLY A 118 -0.28 -16.28 -6.65
N ALA A 119 -1.49 -15.92 -7.03
CA ALA A 119 -2.42 -16.73 -7.83
C ALA A 119 -2.41 -16.35 -9.32
N TRP A 120 -1.29 -15.77 -9.81
CA TRP A 120 -1.11 -15.37 -11.19
C TRP A 120 -0.59 -16.57 -12.01
N PRO A 121 -1.40 -17.17 -12.92
CA PRO A 121 -1.06 -18.45 -13.54
C PRO A 121 -0.26 -18.33 -14.85
N TRP A 122 0.33 -17.18 -15.14
CA TRP A 122 1.09 -16.93 -16.38
C TRP A 122 2.56 -16.66 -16.09
N GLY A 123 3.23 -17.63 -15.43
CA GLY A 123 4.64 -17.60 -15.10
C GLY A 123 5.37 -18.86 -15.58
N SER A 124 6.44 -19.23 -14.89
CA SER A 124 7.11 -20.52 -15.08
C SER A 124 6.21 -21.70 -14.68
N ALA A 125 6.58 -22.92 -15.02
CA ALA A 125 5.81 -24.11 -14.64
C ALA A 125 5.68 -24.26 -13.12
N ALA A 126 6.73 -23.93 -12.35
CA ALA A 126 6.69 -23.92 -10.89
C ALA A 126 5.78 -22.81 -10.36
N ASP A 127 5.87 -21.60 -10.93
CA ASP A 127 5.00 -20.49 -10.58
C ASP A 127 3.54 -20.82 -10.83
N ASN A 128 3.23 -21.47 -11.96
CA ASN A 128 1.88 -21.88 -12.31
C ASN A 128 1.32 -22.93 -11.35
N PHE A 129 2.13 -23.87 -10.88
CA PHE A 129 1.73 -24.85 -9.88
C PHE A 129 1.33 -24.16 -8.57
N PHE A 130 2.18 -23.29 -8.05
CA PHE A 130 1.87 -22.54 -6.83
C PHE A 130 0.71 -21.55 -7.03
N ALA A 131 0.61 -20.92 -8.20
CA ALA A 131 -0.50 -20.02 -8.51
C ALA A 131 -1.86 -20.72 -8.43
N VAL A 132 -1.98 -21.92 -9.00
CA VAL A 132 -3.21 -22.73 -8.89
C VAL A 132 -3.54 -23.07 -7.44
N MET A 133 -2.54 -23.42 -6.64
CA MET A 133 -2.73 -23.68 -5.21
C MET A 133 -3.20 -22.40 -4.46
N HIS A 134 -2.63 -21.26 -4.79
CA HIS A 134 -2.98 -19.97 -4.17
C HIS A 134 -4.38 -19.47 -4.59
N MET A 135 -4.95 -19.93 -5.73
CA MET A 135 -6.34 -19.66 -6.11
C MET A 135 -7.33 -20.08 -5.03
N THR A 136 -7.03 -21.10 -4.25
CA THR A 136 -7.86 -21.52 -3.12
C THR A 136 -7.92 -20.43 -2.04
N GLY A 137 -6.81 -19.73 -1.78
CA GLY A 137 -6.75 -18.58 -0.87
C GLY A 137 -7.62 -17.41 -1.37
N VAL A 138 -7.53 -17.10 -2.66
CA VAL A 138 -8.38 -16.09 -3.30
C VAL A 138 -9.85 -16.45 -3.15
N GLY A 139 -10.21 -17.71 -3.41
CA GLY A 139 -11.58 -18.22 -3.25
C GLY A 139 -12.10 -18.10 -1.81
N LEU A 140 -11.27 -18.40 -0.82
CA LEU A 140 -11.62 -18.24 0.60
C LEU A 140 -11.86 -16.78 0.97
N VAL A 141 -11.02 -15.86 0.50
CA VAL A 141 -11.19 -14.41 0.73
C VAL A 141 -12.48 -13.92 0.06
N ALA A 142 -12.71 -14.26 -1.20
CA ALA A 142 -13.91 -13.89 -1.93
C ALA A 142 -15.18 -14.42 -1.25
N TRP A 143 -15.14 -15.66 -0.78
CA TRP A 143 -16.25 -16.26 -0.02
C TRP A 143 -16.49 -15.56 1.31
N ALA A 144 -15.42 -15.22 2.05
CA ALA A 144 -15.53 -14.47 3.30
C ALA A 144 -16.14 -13.08 3.07
N MET A 145 -15.68 -12.37 2.02
CA MET A 145 -16.23 -11.07 1.62
C MET A 145 -17.72 -11.17 1.31
N TRP A 146 -18.12 -12.18 0.53
CA TRP A 146 -19.53 -12.43 0.20
C TRP A 146 -20.38 -12.71 1.45
N LEU A 147 -19.90 -13.56 2.38
CA LEU A 147 -20.61 -13.85 3.61
C LEU A 147 -20.80 -12.62 4.49
N VAL A 148 -19.77 -11.78 4.61
CA VAL A 148 -19.85 -10.52 5.37
C VAL A 148 -20.77 -9.52 4.66
N ALA A 149 -20.68 -9.39 3.33
CA ALA A 149 -21.56 -8.52 2.54
C ALA A 149 -23.03 -8.89 2.70
N ARG A 150 -23.39 -10.19 2.60
CA ARG A 150 -24.76 -10.67 2.81
C ARG A 150 -25.31 -10.37 4.21
N ARG A 151 -24.42 -10.33 5.21
CA ARG A 151 -24.78 -10.11 6.61
C ARG A 151 -24.48 -8.70 7.08
N PHE A 152 -24.01 -7.84 6.20
CA PHE A 152 -23.47 -6.52 6.54
C PHE A 152 -24.40 -5.68 7.42
N PHE A 153 -25.71 -5.79 7.17
CA PHE A 153 -26.73 -5.07 7.91
C PHE A 153 -27.46 -5.87 8.99
N ARG A 154 -27.30 -7.19 9.01
CA ARG A 154 -28.09 -8.08 9.92
C ARG A 154 -27.37 -8.37 11.24
N TYR A 155 -26.09 -8.77 11.17
CA TYR A 155 -25.29 -9.19 12.34
C TYR A 155 -23.87 -8.62 12.24
N PRO A 156 -23.71 -7.31 12.41
CA PRO A 156 -22.45 -6.68 12.08
C PRO A 156 -21.44 -6.80 13.22
N SER A 157 -20.37 -7.53 12.98
CA SER A 157 -19.11 -7.24 13.66
C SER A 157 -18.56 -5.92 13.10
N LEU A 158 -18.23 -4.95 13.96
CA LEU A 158 -17.62 -3.68 13.54
C LEU A 158 -16.36 -3.94 12.70
N VAL A 159 -15.50 -4.84 13.17
CA VAL A 159 -14.24 -5.18 12.49
C VAL A 159 -14.50 -5.74 11.09
N ASP A 160 -15.44 -6.69 10.96
CA ASP A 160 -15.73 -7.32 9.67
C ASP A 160 -16.30 -6.29 8.67
N GLN A 161 -17.12 -5.34 9.15
CA GLN A 161 -17.63 -4.23 8.33
C GLN A 161 -16.50 -3.29 7.89
N VAL A 162 -15.59 -2.92 8.80
CA VAL A 162 -14.47 -2.04 8.50
C VAL A 162 -13.52 -2.67 7.48
N LEU A 163 -13.17 -3.95 7.67
CA LEU A 163 -12.30 -4.68 6.73
C LEU A 163 -12.91 -4.76 5.34
N LEU A 164 -14.19 -5.15 5.23
CA LEU A 164 -14.87 -5.21 3.94
C LEU A 164 -14.98 -3.82 3.31
N THR A 165 -15.38 -2.80 4.08
CA THR A 165 -15.50 -1.43 3.58
C THR A 165 -14.14 -0.90 3.12
N GLY A 166 -13.05 -1.21 3.84
CA GLY A 166 -11.70 -0.82 3.47
C GLY A 166 -11.27 -1.42 2.12
N ILE A 167 -11.53 -2.71 1.90
CA ILE A 167 -11.27 -3.35 0.60
C ILE A 167 -12.09 -2.67 -0.50
N VAL A 168 -13.39 -2.51 -0.28
CA VAL A 168 -14.31 -1.93 -1.30
C VAL A 168 -13.94 -0.48 -1.62
N CYS A 169 -13.71 0.37 -0.61
CA CYS A 169 -13.32 1.76 -0.82
C CYS A 169 -12.01 1.87 -1.60
N ASN A 170 -11.03 1.04 -1.25
CA ASN A 170 -9.72 1.07 -1.90
C ASN A 170 -9.83 0.70 -3.39
N VAL A 171 -10.51 -0.41 -3.70
CA VAL A 171 -10.74 -0.85 -5.09
C VAL A 171 -11.62 0.15 -5.84
N ALA A 172 -12.68 0.66 -5.21
CA ALA A 172 -13.60 1.63 -5.83
C ALA A 172 -12.93 2.97 -6.16
N LEU A 173 -11.92 3.37 -5.41
CA LEU A 173 -11.12 4.56 -5.73
C LEU A 173 -10.00 4.26 -6.73
N TYR A 174 -9.44 3.06 -6.71
CA TYR A 174 -8.36 2.68 -7.62
C TYR A 174 -8.85 2.54 -9.06
N VAL A 175 -9.94 1.82 -9.31
CA VAL A 175 -10.44 1.54 -10.66
C VAL A 175 -10.68 2.80 -11.51
N PRO A 176 -11.35 3.87 -11.00
CA PRO A 176 -11.53 5.09 -11.77
C PRO A 176 -10.30 6.00 -11.81
N SER A 177 -9.22 5.67 -11.10
CA SER A 177 -8.03 6.52 -11.06
C SER A 177 -7.13 6.32 -12.28
N ALA A 178 -6.38 7.35 -12.65
CA ALA A 178 -5.33 7.26 -13.66
C ALA A 178 -4.15 6.38 -13.21
N LEU A 179 -4.09 5.97 -11.92
CA LEU A 179 -3.09 5.04 -11.39
C LEU A 179 -3.34 3.60 -11.87
N ALA A 180 -4.59 3.25 -12.19
CA ALA A 180 -4.97 1.95 -12.74
C ALA A 180 -4.64 1.85 -14.25
N ASN A 181 -3.45 2.25 -14.64
CA ASN A 181 -2.99 2.16 -16.01
C ASN A 181 -2.68 0.69 -16.40
N ALA A 182 -2.24 0.46 -17.62
CA ALA A 182 -2.13 -0.86 -18.26
C ALA A 182 -1.18 -1.88 -17.58
N THR A 183 -0.68 -1.61 -16.37
CA THR A 183 0.25 -2.51 -15.67
C THR A 183 -0.30 -2.98 -14.32
N ALA A 184 -0.26 -4.28 -14.09
CA ALA A 184 -0.62 -4.90 -12.80
C ALA A 184 0.31 -4.48 -11.63
N LEU A 185 1.38 -3.77 -11.92
CA LEU A 185 2.37 -3.29 -10.93
C LEU A 185 1.80 -2.26 -9.94
N ASN A 186 0.86 -1.46 -10.41
CA ASN A 186 0.20 -0.50 -9.55
C ASN A 186 -0.78 -1.16 -8.56
N ALA A 187 -0.85 -2.52 -8.56
CA ALA A 187 -1.58 -3.29 -7.55
C ALA A 187 -1.17 -2.96 -6.11
N ARG A 188 0.07 -2.49 -5.89
CA ARG A 188 0.54 -2.00 -4.60
C ARG A 188 -0.35 -0.91 -3.99
N GLU A 189 -1.01 -0.10 -4.80
CA GLU A 189 -1.88 0.99 -4.35
C GLU A 189 -3.13 0.48 -3.61
N TYR A 190 -3.52 -0.77 -3.86
CA TYR A 190 -4.60 -1.45 -3.12
C TYR A 190 -4.11 -2.71 -2.40
N ALA A 191 -2.81 -2.82 -2.12
CA ALA A 191 -2.20 -3.96 -1.43
C ALA A 191 -2.78 -4.23 -0.04
N ILE A 192 -3.40 -3.23 0.58
CA ILE A 192 -4.12 -3.39 1.85
C ILE A 192 -5.25 -4.44 1.75
N ALA A 193 -5.75 -4.71 0.56
CA ALA A 193 -6.75 -5.75 0.32
C ALA A 193 -6.25 -7.15 0.70
N LEU A 194 -4.93 -7.41 0.60
CA LEU A 194 -4.32 -8.69 0.99
C LEU A 194 -4.46 -8.95 2.51
N PRO A 195 -3.90 -8.13 3.42
CA PRO A 195 -4.03 -8.36 4.85
C PRO A 195 -5.49 -8.25 5.31
N TYR A 196 -6.29 -7.34 4.77
CA TYR A 196 -7.71 -7.23 5.12
C TYR A 196 -8.50 -8.46 4.70
N GLY A 197 -8.26 -8.97 3.50
CA GLY A 197 -8.86 -10.20 3.00
C GLY A 197 -8.48 -11.41 3.84
N ALA A 198 -7.20 -11.57 4.16
CA ALA A 198 -6.70 -12.65 5.00
C ALA A 198 -7.31 -12.63 6.42
N VAL A 199 -7.34 -11.45 7.07
CA VAL A 199 -7.97 -11.31 8.39
C VAL A 199 -9.47 -11.58 8.31
N LEU A 200 -10.17 -11.07 7.28
CA LEU A 200 -11.59 -11.30 7.08
C LEU A 200 -11.91 -12.79 6.89
N ALA A 201 -11.12 -13.49 6.08
CA ALA A 201 -11.23 -14.93 5.87
C ALA A 201 -10.98 -15.70 7.18
N GLY A 202 -9.88 -15.41 7.86
CA GLY A 202 -9.54 -16.04 9.15
C GLY A 202 -10.62 -15.84 10.21
N ARG A 203 -11.16 -14.62 10.34
CA ARG A 203 -12.26 -14.32 11.30
C ARG A 203 -13.57 -15.02 10.92
N THR A 204 -13.89 -15.09 9.63
CA THR A 204 -15.15 -15.69 9.16
C THR A 204 -15.11 -17.20 9.28
N LEU A 205 -13.99 -17.82 8.93
CA LEU A 205 -13.79 -19.27 9.00
C LEU A 205 -13.40 -19.72 10.40
N GLY A 206 -12.58 -18.96 11.12
CA GLY A 206 -12.10 -19.29 12.46
C GLY A 206 -13.20 -19.37 13.50
N ARG A 207 -14.30 -18.58 13.37
CA ARG A 207 -15.49 -18.74 14.22
C ARG A 207 -16.09 -20.14 14.11
N GLY A 208 -16.01 -20.77 12.93
CA GLY A 208 -16.38 -22.17 12.76
C GLY A 208 -15.39 -23.14 13.41
N LEU A 209 -14.10 -22.81 13.46
CA LEU A 209 -13.04 -23.65 14.04
C LEU A 209 -13.11 -23.73 15.57
N TRP A 210 -13.43 -22.62 16.23
CA TRP A 210 -13.55 -22.57 17.69
C TRP A 210 -14.71 -23.44 18.22
N PHE A 211 -15.75 -23.67 17.42
CA PHE A 211 -16.87 -24.56 17.78
C PHE A 211 -16.56 -26.03 17.52
N SER A 212 -15.41 -26.39 16.96
CA SER A 212 -15.01 -27.76 16.68
C SER A 212 -13.99 -28.36 17.67
N LEU A 213 -13.73 -27.63 18.75
CA LEU A 213 -12.93 -28.14 19.86
C LEU A 213 -13.84 -28.89 20.83
N PRO A 214 -13.39 -29.77 21.57
CA PRO A 214 -13.22 -31.19 21.63
C PRO A 214 -14.55 -32.00 21.62
N GLU A 215 -14.47 -33.31 21.58
CA GLU A 215 -15.65 -34.23 21.47
C GLU A 215 -16.79 -33.97 22.48
N TRP A 216 -16.50 -33.45 23.64
CA TRP A 216 -17.53 -33.07 24.61
C TRP A 216 -18.40 -31.87 24.16
N ALA A 217 -17.97 -31.06 23.20
CA ALA A 217 -18.78 -29.97 22.65
C ALA A 217 -19.68 -30.43 21.49
N THR A 218 -19.42 -31.57 20.87
CA THR A 218 -20.20 -32.08 19.73
C THR A 218 -21.60 -32.54 20.12
N TRP A 219 -21.81 -33.02 21.36
CA TRP A 219 -23.14 -33.39 21.85
C TRP A 219 -24.04 -32.17 22.11
N ALA A 220 -23.47 -31.00 22.39
CA ALA A 220 -24.25 -29.79 22.61
C ALA A 220 -24.73 -29.10 21.29
N TYR A 221 -24.07 -29.35 20.14
CA TYR A 221 -24.34 -28.65 18.88
C TYR A 221 -24.78 -29.53 17.72
N GLY A 222 -24.84 -30.84 17.90
CA GLY A 222 -25.32 -31.85 16.95
C GLY A 222 -24.37 -32.18 15.80
N PRO A 223 -24.47 -33.41 15.25
CA PRO A 223 -23.50 -33.96 14.28
C PRO A 223 -23.42 -33.20 12.92
N ALA A 224 -24.51 -32.56 12.49
CA ALA A 224 -24.56 -31.83 11.23
C ALA A 224 -23.72 -30.54 11.23
N ARG A 225 -23.50 -29.90 12.38
CA ARG A 225 -22.62 -28.75 12.54
C ARG A 225 -21.15 -29.18 12.69
N ALA A 226 -20.89 -30.27 13.39
CA ALA A 226 -19.56 -30.83 13.56
C ALA A 226 -18.93 -31.27 12.23
N GLY A 227 -19.71 -31.79 11.27
CA GLY A 227 -19.22 -32.19 9.96
C GLY A 227 -18.73 -31.00 9.10
N ARG A 228 -19.43 -29.88 9.11
CA ARG A 228 -19.04 -28.67 8.34
C ARG A 228 -17.79 -28.00 8.88
N VAL A 229 -17.58 -28.08 10.16
CA VAL A 229 -16.40 -27.49 10.83
C VAL A 229 -15.17 -28.35 10.60
N ARG A 230 -15.30 -29.68 10.55
CA ARG A 230 -14.18 -30.59 10.27
C ARG A 230 -13.57 -30.39 8.88
N LEU A 231 -14.32 -29.88 7.90
CA LEU A 231 -13.79 -29.58 6.55
C LEU A 231 -13.04 -28.25 6.47
N ALA A 232 -13.37 -27.25 7.29
CA ALA A 232 -12.72 -25.96 7.27
C ALA A 232 -11.27 -25.99 7.78
N LEU A 233 -10.99 -26.82 8.81
CA LEU A 233 -9.64 -26.94 9.37
C LEU A 233 -8.62 -27.55 8.38
N PRO A 234 -8.89 -28.69 7.74
CA PRO A 234 -7.98 -29.24 6.73
C PRO A 234 -7.84 -28.31 5.51
N ALA A 235 -8.90 -27.62 5.10
CA ALA A 235 -8.81 -26.65 4.00
C ALA A 235 -7.90 -25.49 4.37
N LEU A 236 -8.02 -24.92 5.56
CA LEU A 236 -7.15 -23.84 6.04
C LEU A 236 -5.70 -24.32 6.19
N ALA A 237 -5.49 -25.53 6.75
CA ALA A 237 -4.17 -26.15 6.86
C ALA A 237 -3.54 -26.39 5.49
N ALA A 238 -4.32 -26.88 4.50
CA ALA A 238 -3.86 -27.07 3.13
C ALA A 238 -3.44 -25.76 2.47
N VAL A 239 -4.28 -24.71 2.58
CA VAL A 239 -3.94 -23.38 2.05
C VAL A 239 -2.68 -22.83 2.70
N SER A 240 -2.60 -22.88 4.04
CA SER A 240 -1.40 -22.42 4.76
C SER A 240 -0.16 -23.23 4.35
N GLY A 241 -0.29 -24.54 4.21
CA GLY A 241 0.77 -25.43 3.74
C GLY A 241 1.26 -25.07 2.32
N CYS A 242 0.34 -24.73 1.41
CA CYS A 242 0.70 -24.28 0.06
C CYS A 242 1.50 -22.97 0.08
N TYR A 243 1.07 -21.97 0.89
CA TYR A 243 1.82 -20.72 1.02
C TYR A 243 3.19 -20.94 1.68
N LEU A 244 3.29 -21.79 2.70
CA LEU A 244 4.57 -22.12 3.33
C LEU A 244 5.49 -22.88 2.37
N ALA A 245 4.98 -23.80 1.57
CA ALA A 245 5.75 -24.52 0.55
C ALA A 245 6.26 -23.58 -0.53
N SER A 246 5.40 -22.65 -1.02
CA SER A 246 5.79 -21.63 -1.99
C SER A 246 6.86 -20.70 -1.41
N LEU A 247 6.71 -20.26 -0.15
CA LEU A 247 7.71 -19.43 0.55
C LEU A 247 9.03 -20.17 0.68
N GLY A 248 9.01 -21.45 1.10
CA GLY A 248 10.21 -22.29 1.20
C GLY A 248 10.89 -22.48 -0.16
N TYR A 249 10.12 -22.73 -1.23
CA TYR A 249 10.64 -22.81 -2.58
C TYR A 249 11.31 -21.49 -2.99
N THR A 250 10.64 -20.35 -2.81
CA THR A 250 11.19 -19.03 -3.15
C THR A 250 12.45 -18.71 -2.36
N ALA A 251 12.44 -19.02 -1.06
CA ALA A 251 13.60 -18.81 -0.20
C ALA A 251 14.82 -19.69 -0.56
N ALA A 252 14.58 -20.84 -1.18
CA ALA A 252 15.64 -21.71 -1.65
C ALA A 252 16.23 -21.30 -3.01
N GLN A 253 15.58 -20.34 -3.71
CA GLN A 253 16.14 -19.83 -4.97
C GLN A 253 17.35 -18.93 -4.71
N PRO A 254 18.34 -18.93 -5.62
CA PRO A 254 19.44 -17.98 -5.56
C PRO A 254 18.90 -16.55 -5.53
N ALA A 255 19.44 -15.72 -4.64
CA ALA A 255 19.07 -14.30 -4.61
C ALA A 255 19.37 -13.66 -5.98
N ALA A 256 18.35 -13.05 -6.61
CA ALA A 256 18.58 -12.28 -7.80
C ALA A 256 19.51 -11.09 -7.49
N PRO A 257 20.48 -10.77 -8.36
CA PRO A 257 21.31 -9.60 -8.17
C PRO A 257 20.43 -8.34 -8.09
N PRO A 258 20.77 -7.36 -7.25
CA PRO A 258 20.02 -6.11 -7.16
C PRO A 258 19.85 -5.46 -8.54
N ALA A 259 18.67 -4.91 -8.83
CA ALA A 259 18.35 -4.36 -10.14
C ALA A 259 19.35 -3.31 -10.63
N ASN A 260 19.96 -2.56 -9.69
CA ASN A 260 20.93 -1.50 -9.99
C ASN A 260 22.38 -1.90 -9.66
N HIS A 261 22.65 -3.19 -9.48
CA HIS A 261 24.00 -3.68 -9.08
C HIS A 261 25.09 -3.23 -10.05
N GLN A 262 24.86 -3.31 -11.36
CA GLN A 262 25.79 -2.88 -12.37
C GLN A 262 26.12 -1.37 -12.23
N LEU A 263 25.07 -0.55 -12.05
CA LEU A 263 25.22 0.90 -11.85
C LEU A 263 25.98 1.20 -10.55
N THR A 264 25.60 0.58 -9.44
CA THR A 264 26.22 0.79 -8.12
C THR A 264 27.70 0.40 -8.15
N THR A 265 28.05 -0.73 -8.76
CA THR A 265 29.43 -1.18 -8.92
C THR A 265 30.24 -0.21 -9.76
N TRP A 266 29.67 0.24 -10.89
CA TRP A 266 30.34 1.20 -11.79
C TRP A 266 30.56 2.55 -11.12
N LEU A 267 29.56 3.12 -10.44
CA LEU A 267 29.68 4.39 -9.70
C LEU A 267 30.75 4.30 -8.62
N THR A 268 30.82 3.18 -7.90
CA THR A 268 31.84 2.93 -6.89
C THR A 268 33.26 2.92 -7.50
N ALA A 269 33.45 2.21 -8.61
CA ALA A 269 34.72 2.12 -9.30
C ALA A 269 35.22 3.48 -9.85
N HIS A 270 34.29 4.40 -10.15
CA HIS A 270 34.60 5.75 -10.64
C HIS A 270 34.60 6.82 -9.54
N HIS A 271 34.51 6.41 -8.26
CA HIS A 271 34.49 7.30 -7.09
C HIS A 271 33.39 8.37 -7.13
N LEU A 272 32.26 8.07 -7.78
CA LEU A 272 31.11 8.95 -7.87
C LEU A 272 30.19 8.70 -6.66
N THR A 273 30.34 9.54 -5.63
CA THR A 273 29.71 9.29 -4.31
C THR A 273 28.45 10.10 -4.04
N TYR A 274 28.28 11.27 -4.69
CA TYR A 274 27.11 12.11 -4.49
C TYR A 274 26.58 12.67 -5.81
N GLY A 275 25.32 12.33 -6.13
CA GLY A 275 24.68 12.69 -7.39
C GLY A 275 23.16 12.86 -7.25
N ILE A 276 22.51 13.07 -8.39
CA ILE A 276 21.07 13.23 -8.50
C ILE A 276 20.47 12.23 -9.50
N SER A 277 19.21 11.83 -9.29
CA SER A 277 18.48 10.92 -10.19
C SER A 277 16.97 10.98 -9.91
N GLY A 278 16.20 10.12 -10.55
CA GLY A 278 14.82 9.88 -10.17
C GLY A 278 14.68 9.23 -8.79
N TYR A 279 13.49 9.29 -8.22
CA TYR A 279 13.19 8.80 -6.87
C TYR A 279 13.62 7.33 -6.64
N TRP A 280 13.22 6.43 -7.54
CA TRP A 280 13.52 5.00 -7.39
C TRP A 280 15.02 4.69 -7.52
N GLN A 281 15.70 5.25 -8.51
CA GLN A 281 17.15 5.08 -8.68
C GLN A 281 17.91 5.63 -7.48
N SER A 282 17.49 6.80 -6.99
CA SER A 282 18.11 7.44 -5.83
C SER A 282 18.02 6.57 -4.58
N SER A 283 16.85 6.03 -4.31
CA SER A 283 16.60 5.18 -3.13
C SER A 283 17.33 3.86 -3.23
N ILE A 284 17.19 3.14 -4.34
CA ILE A 284 17.76 1.79 -4.51
C ILE A 284 19.29 1.84 -4.50
N VAL A 285 19.92 2.73 -5.27
CA VAL A 285 21.40 2.84 -5.33
C VAL A 285 21.98 3.23 -3.98
N THR A 286 21.33 4.13 -3.25
CA THR A 286 21.77 4.52 -1.91
C THR A 286 21.71 3.34 -0.94
N VAL A 287 20.67 2.52 -1.01
CA VAL A 287 20.53 1.31 -0.16
C VAL A 287 21.53 0.23 -0.60
N ASP A 288 21.60 -0.10 -1.89
CA ASP A 288 22.49 -1.15 -2.42
C ASP A 288 23.97 -0.84 -2.16
N SER A 289 24.35 0.44 -2.17
CA SER A 289 25.71 0.86 -1.82
C SER A 289 25.97 0.96 -0.32
N GLN A 290 25.00 0.63 0.51
CA GLN A 290 25.08 0.81 1.98
C GLN A 290 25.39 2.27 2.37
N GLY A 291 24.87 3.25 1.60
CA GLY A 291 25.09 4.66 1.82
C GLY A 291 26.42 5.21 1.31
N LYS A 292 27.31 4.39 0.71
CA LYS A 292 28.57 4.86 0.12
C LYS A 292 28.35 5.77 -1.09
N ILE A 293 27.25 5.55 -1.81
CA ILE A 293 26.79 6.42 -2.89
C ILE A 293 25.47 7.02 -2.46
N ALA A 294 25.40 8.34 -2.41
CA ALA A 294 24.20 9.08 -2.08
C ALA A 294 23.60 9.71 -3.33
N LEU A 295 22.63 9.06 -3.96
CA LEU A 295 21.80 9.68 -4.98
C LEU A 295 20.61 10.40 -4.31
N ARG A 296 20.25 11.58 -4.86
CA ARG A 296 19.14 12.39 -4.35
C ARG A 296 18.10 12.61 -5.43
N ALA A 297 16.84 12.48 -5.03
CA ALA A 297 15.72 12.52 -5.95
C ALA A 297 15.48 13.92 -6.52
N VAL A 298 15.27 14.01 -7.84
CA VAL A 298 14.87 15.23 -8.53
C VAL A 298 13.67 14.98 -9.43
N TYR A 299 12.84 16.01 -9.63
CA TYR A 299 11.70 15.92 -10.53
C TYR A 299 12.12 15.85 -12.00
N PRO A 300 11.45 15.05 -12.83
CA PRO A 300 11.81 14.89 -14.24
C PRO A 300 11.53 16.14 -15.09
N TRP A 301 10.63 17.03 -14.66
CA TRP A 301 10.22 18.20 -15.45
C TRP A 301 11.10 19.45 -15.26
N ASN A 302 11.90 19.53 -14.19
CA ASN A 302 12.72 20.70 -13.91
C ASN A 302 14.08 20.39 -13.27
N LEU A 303 14.36 19.12 -13.00
CA LEU A 303 15.58 18.65 -12.32
C LEU A 303 15.85 19.31 -10.96
N ARG A 304 14.81 19.91 -10.38
CA ARG A 304 14.87 20.45 -9.01
C ARG A 304 14.53 19.36 -8.00
N ARG A 305 14.92 19.60 -6.76
CA ARG A 305 14.70 18.70 -5.63
C ARG A 305 13.28 18.12 -5.60
N ASP A 306 13.19 16.81 -5.59
CA ASP A 306 11.96 16.12 -5.23
C ASP A 306 11.77 16.17 -3.71
N TRP A 307 10.61 16.68 -3.28
CA TRP A 307 10.29 16.81 -1.87
C TRP A 307 9.77 15.53 -1.25
N TRP A 308 9.47 14.53 -2.04
CA TRP A 308 8.95 13.29 -1.53
C TRP A 308 10.05 12.56 -0.76
N GLU A 309 9.79 12.34 0.54
CA GLU A 309 10.69 11.63 1.46
C GLU A 309 12.12 12.16 1.48
N SER A 310 12.32 13.43 1.16
CA SER A 310 13.64 14.05 1.08
C SER A 310 13.84 15.16 2.11
N LYS A 311 15.07 15.29 2.61
CA LYS A 311 15.45 16.36 3.55
C LYS A 311 16.04 17.54 2.81
N ARG A 312 15.73 18.76 3.28
CA ARG A 312 16.28 19.99 2.72
C ARG A 312 17.81 20.02 2.73
N SER A 313 18.42 19.51 3.82
CA SER A 313 19.86 19.47 3.98
C SER A 313 20.59 18.64 2.91
N TRP A 314 19.93 17.65 2.30
CA TRP A 314 20.52 16.83 1.24
C TRP A 314 20.84 17.62 -0.05
N TYR A 315 20.20 18.77 -0.23
CA TYR A 315 20.36 19.61 -1.43
C TYR A 315 21.10 20.91 -1.11
N SER A 316 21.76 20.98 0.04
CA SER A 316 22.55 22.16 0.43
C SER A 316 23.91 22.16 -0.26
N PRO A 317 24.20 23.11 -1.15
CA PRO A 317 25.47 23.17 -1.87
C PRO A 317 26.68 23.45 -0.97
N GLY A 318 26.45 23.97 0.25
CA GLY A 318 27.52 24.22 1.24
C GLY A 318 27.97 22.97 1.98
N THR A 319 27.16 21.89 1.97
CA THR A 319 27.47 20.65 2.69
C THR A 319 27.65 19.45 1.77
N HIS A 320 27.12 19.52 0.55
CA HIS A 320 27.16 18.42 -0.41
C HIS A 320 27.52 18.91 -1.81
N THR A 321 28.24 18.08 -2.55
CA THR A 321 28.65 18.35 -3.92
C THR A 321 28.14 17.22 -4.83
N ALA A 322 27.03 17.46 -5.52
CA ALA A 322 26.53 16.54 -6.54
C ALA A 322 27.22 16.83 -7.87
N THR A 323 27.95 15.86 -8.40
CA THR A 323 28.73 16.01 -9.63
C THR A 323 28.20 15.19 -10.80
N PHE A 324 27.15 14.39 -10.59
CA PHE A 324 26.60 13.54 -11.66
C PHE A 324 25.08 13.39 -11.56
N LEU A 325 24.49 13.11 -12.72
CA LEU A 325 23.06 12.76 -12.88
C LEU A 325 22.98 11.38 -13.53
N VAL A 326 22.13 10.53 -13.00
CA VAL A 326 21.79 9.23 -13.59
C VAL A 326 20.41 9.28 -14.19
N THR A 327 20.28 8.83 -15.44
CA THR A 327 18.99 8.60 -16.12
C THR A 327 18.89 7.15 -16.57
N GLN A 328 17.70 6.67 -16.82
CA GLN A 328 17.47 5.31 -17.32
C GLN A 328 16.77 5.37 -18.67
N ASN A 329 17.38 4.78 -19.69
CA ASN A 329 16.94 4.88 -21.08
C ASN A 329 15.98 3.76 -21.52
N GLN A 330 15.87 2.70 -20.73
CA GLN A 330 14.99 1.58 -21.07
C GLN A 330 13.79 1.55 -20.13
N SER A 331 12.60 1.35 -20.70
CA SER A 331 11.37 1.08 -19.96
C SER A 331 11.47 -0.31 -19.32
N GLY A 332 11.96 -0.35 -18.10
CA GLY A 332 11.84 -1.52 -17.22
C GLY A 332 10.67 -1.34 -16.27
N PHE A 333 10.18 -2.45 -15.75
CA PHE A 333 8.93 -2.55 -15.01
C PHE A 333 8.82 -1.62 -13.78
N PHE A 334 9.94 -1.17 -13.18
CA PHE A 334 9.94 -0.30 -11.98
C PHE A 334 10.80 0.95 -12.05
N ASN A 335 11.63 1.11 -13.08
CA ASN A 335 12.75 2.02 -12.96
C ASN A 335 12.91 2.98 -14.14
N TYR A 336 11.89 3.14 -15.00
CA TYR A 336 11.98 4.13 -16.07
C TYR A 336 11.94 5.53 -15.48
N TRP A 337 13.04 6.26 -15.61
CA TRP A 337 13.08 7.67 -15.29
C TRP A 337 13.98 8.41 -16.27
N GLN A 338 13.35 9.31 -17.01
CA GLN A 338 14.05 10.27 -17.86
C GLN A 338 13.55 11.68 -17.56
N PRO A 339 14.43 12.67 -17.54
CA PRO A 339 14.00 14.05 -17.46
C PRO A 339 13.25 14.44 -18.75
N PHE A 340 12.19 15.23 -18.59
CA PHE A 340 11.43 15.81 -19.72
C PHE A 340 12.16 16.98 -20.35
N ILE A 341 13.18 17.49 -19.68
CA ILE A 341 14.06 18.57 -20.15
C ILE A 341 15.47 18.03 -20.32
N SER A 342 16.21 18.58 -21.26
CA SER A 342 17.63 18.21 -21.44
C SER A 342 18.42 18.55 -20.17
N PRO A 343 19.23 17.62 -19.60
CA PRO A 343 20.13 17.95 -18.51
C PRO A 343 21.08 19.10 -18.82
N ALA A 344 21.51 19.19 -20.07
CA ALA A 344 22.38 20.28 -20.53
C ALA A 344 21.72 21.67 -20.50
N SER A 345 20.39 21.75 -20.67
CA SER A 345 19.68 23.04 -20.57
C SER A 345 19.63 23.56 -19.12
N THR A 346 19.63 22.67 -18.13
CA THR A 346 19.58 23.04 -16.71
C THR A 346 20.96 23.20 -16.10
N PHE A 347 21.87 22.27 -16.41
CA PHE A 347 23.20 22.20 -15.79
C PHE A 347 24.35 22.55 -16.74
N GLY A 348 24.08 23.01 -17.97
CA GLY A 348 25.09 23.17 -19.00
C GLY A 348 25.65 21.84 -19.51
N GLN A 349 26.54 21.89 -20.48
CA GLN A 349 27.10 20.67 -21.04
C GLN A 349 27.85 19.85 -20.00
N PRO A 350 27.63 18.52 -19.95
CA PRO A 350 28.40 17.64 -19.08
C PRO A 350 29.86 17.58 -19.55
N PHE A 351 30.75 17.38 -18.59
CA PHE A 351 32.17 17.13 -18.87
C PHE A 351 32.35 15.82 -19.64
N THR A 352 31.60 14.80 -19.23
CA THR A 352 31.57 13.49 -19.88
C THR A 352 30.25 12.79 -19.66
N THR A 353 29.96 11.82 -20.53
CA THR A 353 28.74 11.00 -20.46
C THR A 353 29.12 9.54 -20.64
N TYR A 354 28.58 8.66 -19.78
CA TYR A 354 28.84 7.24 -19.84
C TYR A 354 27.53 6.46 -19.97
N GLN A 355 27.61 5.37 -20.74
CA GLN A 355 26.50 4.39 -20.80
C GLN A 355 26.83 3.19 -19.92
N VAL A 356 25.98 2.88 -18.96
CA VAL A 356 26.17 1.80 -18.00
C VAL A 356 24.93 0.89 -18.01
N GLY A 357 24.93 -0.10 -18.90
CA GLY A 357 23.75 -0.91 -19.16
C GLY A 357 22.58 -0.03 -19.61
N PRO A 358 21.41 -0.10 -18.93
CA PRO A 358 20.25 0.73 -19.29
C PRO A 358 20.38 2.19 -18.80
N TYR A 359 21.47 2.55 -18.11
CA TYR A 359 21.64 3.87 -17.49
C TYR A 359 22.56 4.75 -18.30
N THR A 360 22.25 6.06 -18.33
CA THR A 360 23.19 7.10 -18.78
C THR A 360 23.62 7.91 -17.57
N VAL A 361 24.93 8.03 -17.37
CA VAL A 361 25.55 8.79 -16.30
C VAL A 361 26.21 10.03 -16.91
N TYR A 362 25.65 11.21 -16.62
CA TYR A 362 26.22 12.49 -17.00
C TYR A 362 27.07 13.04 -15.86
N VAL A 363 28.28 13.45 -16.12
CA VAL A 363 29.22 13.94 -15.10
C VAL A 363 29.63 15.40 -15.41
N TRP A 364 29.66 16.23 -14.36
CA TRP A 364 30.10 17.63 -14.43
C TRP A 364 31.27 17.86 -13.46
N SER A 365 32.10 18.84 -13.78
CA SER A 365 33.17 19.31 -12.90
C SER A 365 32.72 20.29 -11.82
N ARG A 366 31.43 20.63 -11.78
CA ARG A 366 30.80 21.57 -10.83
C ARG A 366 29.71 20.92 -9.97
N ASN A 367 29.37 21.60 -8.88
CA ASN A 367 28.28 21.18 -8.04
C ASN A 367 26.92 21.51 -8.67
N LEU A 368 26.12 20.49 -9.00
CA LEU A 368 24.78 20.61 -9.58
C LEU A 368 23.77 21.24 -8.61
N LEU A 369 24.00 21.14 -7.31
CA LEU A 369 23.13 21.71 -6.28
C LEU A 369 23.19 23.25 -6.22
N SER A 370 24.24 23.85 -6.79
CA SER A 370 24.41 25.31 -6.84
C SER A 370 23.63 25.97 -7.99
N SER A 371 23.00 25.17 -8.85
CA SER A 371 22.36 25.67 -10.08
C SER A 371 20.82 25.75 -9.96
N GLY A 372 20.25 25.51 -8.76
CA GLY A 372 18.81 25.44 -8.51
C GLY A 372 18.22 26.62 -7.75
#